data_283468f0fcbca5ec77b0d4202733e9d2
#
_entry.id   283468f0fcbca5ec77b0d4202733e9d2
#
_cell.length_a   1.000
_cell.length_b   1.000
_cell.length_c   1.000
_cell.angle_alpha   90.00
_cell.angle_beta   90.00
_cell.angle_gamma   90.00
#
_symmetry.space_group_name_H-M   'P 1'
#
loop_
_entity.id
_entity.type
_entity.pdbx_description
1 polymer ?
#
loop_
_entity_poly.entity_id
_entity_poly.type
_entity_poly.pdbx_seq_one_letter_code
_entity_poly.pdbx_strand_id
1 'polypeptide(L)'
;MRRAICAFQASLAATLPVPKEVELKTVKDFKIIGTSRKNVDGINIATGKPLFGMDYDQEGMLIAMIAHPPAFGMKVKCVNDAAARSTPGIKDIFTIKTLADDYERNGFDVTTFTELVAVVGNTTWEVMNAKKALKIEWEKISDTNIIVSGRGGKQTVKVPGGLERTTVH
;
A
#
# COMPACT_ATOMS: atom_id res chain seq x y z
N MET A 1 -20.52 -19.21 -8.99
CA MET A 1 -21.53 -19.89 -8.17
C MET A 1 -21.71 -19.29 -6.76
N ARG A 2 -20.65 -18.91 -6.02
CA ARG A 2 -20.80 -18.34 -4.63
C ARG A 2 -21.53 -16.97 -4.55
N ARG A 3 -21.42 -16.09 -5.57
CA ARG A 3 -22.11 -14.77 -5.58
C ARG A 3 -23.64 -14.87 -5.71
N ALA A 4 -24.14 -15.87 -6.43
CA ALA A 4 -25.59 -16.06 -6.62
C ALA A 4 -26.30 -16.54 -5.33
N ILE A 5 -25.63 -17.35 -4.51
CA ILE A 5 -26.17 -17.85 -3.24
C ILE A 5 -26.33 -16.71 -2.22
N CYS A 6 -25.36 -15.80 -2.15
CA CYS A 6 -25.45 -14.64 -1.26
C CYS A 6 -26.58 -13.67 -1.65
N ALA A 7 -26.79 -13.44 -2.93
CA ALA A 7 -27.86 -12.55 -3.42
C ALA A 7 -29.26 -13.12 -3.10
N PHE A 8 -29.45 -14.42 -3.25
CA PHE A 8 -30.73 -15.06 -2.94
C PHE A 8 -31.04 -15.07 -1.44
N GLN A 9 -30.02 -15.27 -0.58
CA GLN A 9 -30.20 -15.21 0.87
C GLN A 9 -30.38 -13.80 1.40
N ALA A 10 -29.83 -12.78 0.74
CA ALA A 10 -29.99 -11.38 1.15
C ALA A 10 -31.47 -10.93 1.05
N SER A 11 -32.18 -11.30 0.00
CA SER A 11 -33.62 -10.99 -0.14
C SER A 11 -34.47 -11.68 0.93
N LEU A 12 -34.15 -12.93 1.25
CA LEU A 12 -34.83 -13.66 2.33
C LEU A 12 -34.52 -13.06 3.70
N ALA A 13 -33.27 -12.70 3.95
CA ALA A 13 -32.86 -12.08 5.21
C ALA A 13 -33.54 -10.72 5.44
N ALA A 14 -33.79 -9.95 4.37
CA ALA A 14 -34.49 -8.67 4.46
C ALA A 14 -35.98 -8.80 4.88
N THR A 15 -36.57 -9.97 4.73
CA THR A 15 -37.95 -10.24 5.11
C THR A 15 -38.11 -10.77 6.55
N LEU A 16 -36.99 -11.16 7.18
CA LEU A 16 -37.04 -11.72 8.55
C LEU A 16 -37.05 -10.59 9.59
N PRO A 17 -37.84 -10.73 10.65
CA PRO A 17 -37.81 -9.76 11.73
C PRO A 17 -36.47 -9.79 12.45
N VAL A 18 -35.95 -8.62 12.76
CA VAL A 18 -34.73 -8.52 13.57
C VAL A 18 -35.02 -8.98 14.99
N PRO A 19 -34.30 -10.00 15.50
CA PRO A 19 -34.53 -10.47 16.87
C PRO A 19 -34.14 -9.37 17.85
N LYS A 20 -34.99 -9.12 18.86
CA LYS A 20 -34.73 -8.13 19.92
C LYS A 20 -33.64 -8.59 20.88
N GLU A 21 -33.60 -9.88 21.14
CA GLU A 21 -32.61 -10.55 21.99
C GLU A 21 -32.09 -11.78 21.29
N VAL A 22 -30.78 -12.02 21.38
CA VAL A 22 -30.13 -13.20 20.84
C VAL A 22 -29.46 -13.95 21.98
N GLU A 23 -29.82 -15.19 22.17
CA GLU A 23 -29.14 -16.06 23.12
C GLU A 23 -27.75 -16.40 22.63
N LEU A 24 -26.73 -16.00 23.40
CA LEU A 24 -25.36 -16.29 23.11
C LEU A 24 -24.91 -17.60 23.74
N LYS A 25 -24.00 -18.31 23.08
CA LYS A 25 -23.38 -19.52 23.62
C LYS A 25 -22.65 -19.20 24.93
N THR A 26 -22.82 -20.03 25.92
CA THR A 26 -22.06 -19.96 27.17
C THR A 26 -20.62 -20.46 26.94
N VAL A 27 -19.70 -20.10 27.85
CA VAL A 27 -18.31 -20.58 27.79
C VAL A 27 -18.19 -22.10 27.71
N LYS A 28 -19.15 -22.81 28.33
CA LYS A 28 -19.20 -24.30 28.32
C LYS A 28 -19.52 -24.85 26.93
N ASP A 29 -20.16 -24.06 26.08
CA ASP A 29 -20.59 -24.47 24.73
C ASP A 29 -19.54 -24.12 23.65
N PHE A 30 -18.44 -23.49 24.03
CA PHE A 30 -17.40 -23.15 23.12
C PHE A 30 -16.64 -24.38 22.64
N LYS A 31 -16.60 -24.57 21.32
CA LYS A 31 -15.88 -25.68 20.67
C LYS A 31 -14.57 -25.27 20.03
N ILE A 32 -14.38 -23.97 19.81
CA ILE A 32 -13.22 -23.39 19.13
C ILE A 32 -12.53 -22.38 20.03
N ILE A 33 -13.29 -21.44 20.60
CA ILE A 33 -12.76 -20.42 21.51
C ILE A 33 -12.20 -21.12 22.77
N GLY A 34 -11.01 -20.72 23.19
CA GLY A 34 -10.32 -21.31 24.35
C GLY A 34 -9.67 -22.69 24.11
N THR A 35 -9.71 -23.20 22.86
CA THR A 35 -9.01 -24.44 22.51
C THR A 35 -7.79 -24.13 21.62
N SER A 36 -6.69 -24.86 21.87
CA SER A 36 -5.52 -24.77 21.00
C SER A 36 -5.87 -25.33 19.61
N ARG A 37 -5.73 -24.52 18.58
CA ARG A 37 -5.95 -24.93 17.19
C ARG A 37 -4.69 -24.69 16.39
N LYS A 38 -4.29 -25.68 15.61
CA LYS A 38 -3.18 -25.52 14.67
C LYS A 38 -3.62 -24.62 13.52
N ASN A 39 -2.70 -23.77 13.05
CA ASN A 39 -2.92 -23.04 11.81
C ASN A 39 -3.11 -24.03 10.67
N VAL A 40 -4.17 -23.85 9.87
CA VAL A 40 -4.50 -24.74 8.74
C VAL A 40 -3.36 -24.81 7.70
N ASP A 41 -2.62 -23.72 7.56
CA ASP A 41 -1.48 -23.62 6.65
C ASP A 41 -0.13 -23.86 7.32
N GLY A 42 -0.11 -24.14 8.64
CA GLY A 42 1.12 -24.20 9.43
C GLY A 42 2.17 -25.16 8.89
N ILE A 43 1.76 -26.33 8.42
CA ILE A 43 2.67 -27.31 7.81
C ILE A 43 3.22 -26.79 6.49
N ASN A 44 2.38 -26.20 5.66
CA ASN A 44 2.79 -25.65 4.36
C ASN A 44 3.77 -24.50 4.56
N ILE A 45 3.51 -23.61 5.50
CA ILE A 45 4.41 -22.50 5.84
C ILE A 45 5.76 -23.04 6.32
N ALA A 46 5.76 -24.01 7.25
CA ALA A 46 6.99 -24.59 7.81
C ALA A 46 7.81 -25.37 6.78
N THR A 47 7.18 -25.88 5.73
CA THR A 47 7.84 -26.64 4.63
C THR A 47 8.13 -25.79 3.39
N GLY A 48 7.87 -24.46 3.44
CA GLY A 48 8.13 -23.54 2.33
C GLY A 48 7.24 -23.74 1.10
N LYS A 49 6.03 -24.30 1.28
CA LYS A 49 5.10 -24.52 0.15
C LYS A 49 4.29 -23.29 -0.27
N PRO A 50 3.88 -22.36 0.64
CA PRO A 50 3.09 -21.22 0.21
C PRO A 50 3.93 -20.23 -0.61
N LEU A 51 3.34 -19.72 -1.65
CA LEU A 51 3.88 -18.61 -2.44
C LEU A 51 3.44 -17.30 -1.78
N PHE A 52 4.40 -16.57 -1.24
CA PHE A 52 4.23 -15.18 -0.84
C PHE A 52 4.65 -14.25 -2.00
N GLY A 53 4.30 -12.96 -1.92
CA GLY A 53 4.56 -12.04 -3.01
C GLY A 53 6.01 -11.98 -3.50
N MET A 54 7.00 -12.15 -2.59
CA MET A 54 8.42 -12.18 -2.95
C MET A 54 8.90 -13.51 -3.51
N ASP A 55 8.14 -14.60 -3.29
CA ASP A 55 8.49 -15.95 -3.75
C ASP A 55 7.85 -16.24 -5.12
N TYR A 56 6.99 -15.32 -5.60
CA TYR A 56 6.33 -15.50 -6.88
C TYR A 56 7.31 -15.22 -8.01
N ASP A 57 7.44 -16.18 -8.91
CA ASP A 57 8.25 -16.08 -10.12
C ASP A 57 7.44 -16.55 -11.33
N GLN A 58 7.56 -15.84 -12.43
CA GLN A 58 6.92 -16.16 -13.69
C GLN A 58 7.87 -15.84 -14.84
N GLU A 59 7.81 -16.61 -15.89
CA GLU A 59 8.62 -16.37 -17.10
C GLU A 59 8.40 -14.95 -17.64
N GLY A 60 9.51 -14.23 -17.83
CA GLY A 60 9.50 -12.85 -18.29
C GLY A 60 9.15 -11.79 -17.23
N MET A 61 8.93 -12.20 -15.97
CA MET A 61 8.69 -11.26 -14.88
C MET A 61 9.90 -10.38 -14.62
N LEU A 62 9.65 -9.10 -14.40
CA LEU A 62 10.68 -8.13 -13.98
C LEU A 62 10.47 -7.77 -12.51
N ILE A 63 11.58 -7.48 -11.86
CA ILE A 63 11.60 -6.99 -10.48
C ILE A 63 11.75 -5.48 -10.49
N ALA A 64 10.95 -4.81 -9.68
CA ALA A 64 11.04 -3.37 -9.48
C ALA A 64 11.31 -3.01 -8.03
N MET A 65 12.21 -2.06 -7.79
CA MET A 65 12.40 -1.43 -6.48
C MET A 65 12.17 0.06 -6.56
N ILE A 66 11.51 0.58 -5.53
CA ILE A 66 11.16 1.99 -5.44
C ILE A 66 12.14 2.72 -4.51
N ALA A 67 12.65 3.85 -4.98
CA ALA A 67 13.35 4.84 -4.17
C ALA A 67 12.39 5.96 -3.80
N HIS A 68 12.25 6.21 -2.51
CA HIS A 68 11.41 7.29 -1.98
C HIS A 68 12.26 8.44 -1.46
N PRO A 69 11.70 9.65 -1.37
CA PRO A 69 12.36 10.76 -0.71
C PRO A 69 12.65 10.43 0.78
N PRO A 70 13.70 11.02 1.35
CA PRO A 70 14.06 10.79 2.77
C PRO A 70 13.04 11.38 3.75
N ALA A 71 12.19 12.28 3.30
CA ALA A 71 11.16 12.93 4.11
C ALA A 71 9.90 13.22 3.29
N PHE A 72 8.78 13.42 3.99
CA PHE A 72 7.53 13.88 3.37
C PHE A 72 7.67 15.30 2.83
N GLY A 73 6.85 15.67 1.86
CA GLY A 73 6.88 17.00 1.25
C GLY A 73 8.10 17.26 0.38
N MET A 74 8.71 16.20 -0.13
CA MET A 74 9.79 16.28 -1.11
C MET A 74 9.37 15.66 -2.44
N LYS A 75 9.92 16.19 -3.52
CA LYS A 75 9.77 15.67 -4.89
C LYS A 75 11.14 15.47 -5.53
N VAL A 76 11.16 14.79 -6.65
CA VAL A 76 12.38 14.58 -7.43
C VAL A 76 12.81 15.90 -8.08
N LYS A 77 14.03 16.32 -7.82
CA LYS A 77 14.66 17.45 -8.52
C LYS A 77 15.47 16.98 -9.72
N CYS A 78 16.33 15.99 -9.49
CA CYS A 78 17.19 15.44 -10.53
C CYS A 78 17.53 13.98 -10.21
N VAL A 79 17.61 13.15 -11.23
CA VAL A 79 18.02 11.74 -11.14
C VAL A 79 19.29 11.56 -11.97
N ASN A 80 20.37 11.19 -11.31
CA ASN A 80 21.58 10.72 -11.99
C ASN A 80 21.60 9.19 -11.95
N ASP A 81 21.18 8.59 -13.03
CA ASP A 81 20.99 7.15 -13.17
C ASP A 81 22.09 6.45 -13.99
N ALA A 82 23.10 7.19 -14.47
CA ALA A 82 24.13 6.66 -15.35
C ALA A 82 24.83 5.43 -14.76
N ALA A 83 25.26 5.49 -13.49
CA ALA A 83 25.90 4.37 -12.81
C ALA A 83 24.92 3.21 -12.56
N ALA A 84 23.65 3.51 -12.27
CA ALA A 84 22.64 2.50 -12.06
C ALA A 84 22.27 1.78 -13.37
N ARG A 85 22.12 2.50 -14.47
CA ARG A 85 21.85 1.93 -15.81
C ARG A 85 22.99 1.05 -16.33
N SER A 86 24.23 1.31 -15.91
CA SER A 86 25.38 0.46 -16.29
C SER A 86 25.42 -0.88 -15.54
N THR A 87 24.59 -1.08 -14.52
CA THR A 87 24.48 -2.36 -13.80
C THR A 87 23.87 -3.41 -14.72
N PRO A 88 24.50 -4.59 -14.87
CA PRO A 88 23.95 -5.67 -15.69
C PRO A 88 22.53 -6.04 -15.23
N GLY A 89 21.65 -6.39 -16.18
CA GLY A 89 20.29 -6.83 -15.91
C GLY A 89 19.27 -5.73 -15.67
N ILE A 90 19.67 -4.46 -15.58
CA ILE A 90 18.74 -3.35 -15.47
C ILE A 90 18.08 -3.08 -16.82
N LYS A 91 16.76 -2.95 -16.77
CA LYS A 91 15.91 -2.70 -17.95
C LYS A 91 15.52 -1.25 -18.07
N ASP A 92 15.09 -0.64 -16.96
CA ASP A 92 14.69 0.76 -16.97
C ASP A 92 14.77 1.42 -15.60
N ILE A 93 14.87 2.75 -15.61
CA ILE A 93 14.83 3.62 -14.44
C ILE A 93 13.96 4.82 -14.82
N PHE A 94 12.91 5.06 -14.08
CA PHE A 94 11.95 6.14 -14.37
C PHE A 94 11.31 6.71 -13.11
N THR A 95 10.82 7.94 -13.22
CA THR A 95 10.06 8.60 -12.15
C THR A 95 8.59 8.28 -12.28
N ILE A 96 7.95 7.96 -11.15
CA ILE A 96 6.53 7.69 -11.03
C ILE A 96 5.88 8.87 -10.32
N LYS A 97 4.87 9.49 -10.92
CA LYS A 97 3.94 10.37 -10.21
C LYS A 97 2.85 9.51 -9.58
N THR A 98 2.72 9.58 -8.27
CA THR A 98 1.73 8.79 -7.51
C THR A 98 0.37 9.44 -7.44
N LEU A 99 0.33 10.75 -7.63
CA LEU A 99 -0.89 11.56 -7.61
C LEU A 99 -0.99 12.36 -8.91
N ALA A 100 -2.21 12.50 -9.42
CA ALA A 100 -2.48 13.44 -10.50
C ALA A 100 -2.27 14.89 -10.02
N ASP A 101 -1.96 15.80 -10.95
CA ASP A 101 -1.66 17.20 -10.60
C ASP A 101 -2.90 17.92 -10.01
N ASP A 102 -4.10 17.45 -10.34
CA ASP A 102 -5.40 17.95 -9.87
C ASP A 102 -6.00 17.13 -8.71
N TYR A 103 -5.21 16.21 -8.14
CA TYR A 103 -5.69 15.33 -7.08
C TYR A 103 -5.95 16.09 -5.78
N GLU A 104 -7.21 16.11 -5.35
CA GLU A 104 -7.61 16.65 -4.04
C GLU A 104 -7.42 15.60 -2.94
N ARG A 105 -6.51 15.86 -2.01
CA ARG A 105 -6.30 14.99 -0.86
C ARG A 105 -7.46 15.06 0.14
N ASN A 106 -7.89 13.93 0.63
CA ASN A 106 -8.82 13.84 1.76
C ASN A 106 -8.08 13.43 3.05
N GLY A 107 -8.73 13.61 4.20
CA GLY A 107 -8.12 13.35 5.51
C GLY A 107 -7.75 11.88 5.78
N PHE A 108 -8.18 10.95 4.93
CA PHE A 108 -7.86 9.52 5.02
C PHE A 108 -6.85 9.06 3.97
N ASP A 109 -6.33 9.98 3.16
CA ASP A 109 -5.36 9.64 2.14
C ASP A 109 -4.00 9.29 2.75
N VAL A 110 -3.58 8.06 2.54
CA VAL A 110 -2.30 7.52 3.03
C VAL A 110 -1.16 7.71 2.04
N THR A 111 -1.43 8.27 0.86
CA THR A 111 -0.40 8.53 -0.15
C THR A 111 0.45 9.71 0.29
N THR A 112 1.67 9.44 0.71
CA THR A 112 2.56 10.42 1.35
C THR A 112 3.60 11.02 0.43
N PHE A 113 3.95 10.30 -0.64
CA PHE A 113 4.96 10.73 -1.60
C PHE A 113 4.31 11.04 -2.94
N THR A 114 4.60 12.20 -3.50
CA THR A 114 4.07 12.64 -4.80
C THR A 114 4.84 12.08 -5.97
N GLU A 115 6.14 11.86 -5.79
CA GLU A 115 7.04 11.35 -6.79
C GLU A 115 7.97 10.30 -6.20
N LEU A 116 8.22 9.25 -6.96
CA LEU A 116 9.04 8.11 -6.62
C LEU A 116 9.91 7.77 -7.82
N VAL A 117 11.05 7.11 -7.58
CA VAL A 117 11.89 6.61 -8.67
C VAL A 117 11.88 5.09 -8.65
N ALA A 118 11.48 4.47 -9.76
CA ALA A 118 11.50 3.03 -9.94
C ALA A 118 12.77 2.59 -10.67
N VAL A 119 13.37 1.52 -10.18
CA VAL A 119 14.46 0.79 -10.84
C VAL A 119 13.94 -0.59 -11.19
N VAL A 120 13.99 -0.97 -12.45
CA VAL A 120 13.43 -2.23 -12.97
C VAL A 120 14.54 -3.07 -13.60
N GLY A 121 14.54 -4.36 -13.29
CA GLY A 121 15.54 -5.28 -13.82
C GLY A 121 15.12 -6.75 -13.74
N ASN A 122 16.02 -7.65 -14.08
CA ASN A 122 15.72 -9.09 -14.17
C ASN A 122 15.70 -9.77 -12.79
N THR A 123 16.59 -9.37 -11.88
CA THR A 123 16.72 -10.02 -10.57
C THR A 123 16.71 -9.02 -9.43
N THR A 124 16.27 -9.48 -8.26
CA THR A 124 16.26 -8.67 -7.02
C THR A 124 17.66 -8.13 -6.69
N TRP A 125 18.70 -8.93 -6.89
CA TRP A 125 20.08 -8.54 -6.60
C TRP A 125 20.59 -7.42 -7.50
N GLU A 126 20.36 -7.51 -8.81
CA GLU A 126 20.73 -6.51 -9.78
C GLU A 126 20.03 -5.17 -9.50
N VAL A 127 18.72 -5.21 -9.30
CA VAL A 127 17.90 -4.03 -9.00
C VAL A 127 18.34 -3.37 -7.68
N MET A 128 18.64 -4.16 -6.66
CA MET A 128 19.12 -3.66 -5.37
C MET A 128 20.48 -2.94 -5.51
N ASN A 129 21.41 -3.50 -6.27
CA ASN A 129 22.72 -2.88 -6.51
C ASN A 129 22.58 -1.62 -7.35
N ALA A 130 21.77 -1.63 -8.39
CA ALA A 130 21.50 -0.44 -9.19
C ALA A 130 20.84 0.67 -8.35
N LYS A 131 19.88 0.31 -7.49
CA LYS A 131 19.25 1.26 -6.55
C LYS A 131 20.28 1.90 -5.61
N LYS A 132 21.29 1.15 -5.15
CA LYS A 132 22.39 1.69 -4.31
C LYS A 132 23.30 2.65 -5.08
N ALA A 133 23.52 2.39 -6.38
CA ALA A 133 24.31 3.24 -7.25
C ALA A 133 23.56 4.49 -7.73
N LEU A 134 22.23 4.50 -7.61
CA LEU A 134 21.37 5.59 -8.04
C LEU A 134 21.58 6.81 -7.14
N LYS A 135 21.78 7.98 -7.75
CA LYS A 135 21.89 9.26 -7.04
C LYS A 135 20.68 10.12 -7.39
N ILE A 136 19.88 10.45 -6.39
CA ILE A 136 18.68 11.27 -6.56
C ILE A 136 18.85 12.52 -5.72
N GLU A 137 18.67 13.67 -6.34
CA GLU A 137 18.50 14.95 -5.65
C GLU A 137 17.03 15.20 -5.43
N TRP A 138 16.69 15.48 -4.18
CA TRP A 138 15.33 15.78 -3.75
C TRP A 138 15.21 17.27 -3.43
N GLU A 139 14.07 17.86 -3.74
CA GLU A 139 13.76 19.24 -3.36
C GLU A 139 12.45 19.30 -2.58
N LYS A 140 12.31 20.30 -1.71
CA LYS A 140 11.07 20.52 -0.97
C LYS A 140 9.98 20.98 -1.92
N ILE A 141 8.78 20.43 -1.76
CA ILE A 141 7.58 20.92 -2.42
C ILE A 141 7.24 22.26 -1.72
N SER A 142 6.96 23.29 -2.51
CA SER A 142 6.41 24.54 -1.98
C SER A 142 5.07 24.26 -1.29
N ASP A 143 4.68 25.15 -0.37
CA ASP A 143 3.41 25.06 0.38
C ASP A 143 2.26 24.56 -0.49
N THR A 144 1.60 23.51 -0.04
CA THR A 144 0.51 22.88 -0.79
C THR A 144 -0.82 23.19 -0.08
N ASN A 145 -1.82 23.59 -0.83
CA ASN A 145 -3.18 23.70 -0.30
C ASN A 145 -3.77 22.28 -0.26
N ILE A 146 -4.15 21.83 0.93
CA ILE A 146 -4.86 20.57 1.12
C ILE A 146 -6.33 20.87 1.39
N ILE A 147 -7.22 20.24 0.64
CA ILE A 147 -8.65 20.31 0.89
C ILE A 147 -9.00 19.20 1.88
N VAL A 148 -9.40 19.60 3.07
CA VAL A 148 -9.89 18.67 4.10
C VAL A 148 -11.41 18.68 4.06
N SER A 149 -11.99 17.53 3.75
CA SER A 149 -13.44 17.33 3.79
C SER A 149 -13.85 16.71 5.12
N GLY A 150 -14.70 17.39 5.87
CA GLY A 150 -15.23 16.93 7.15
C GLY A 150 -16.72 17.20 7.27
N ARG A 151 -17.33 16.90 8.43
CA ARG A 151 -18.76 17.14 8.71
C ARG A 151 -19.18 18.62 8.56
N GLY A 152 -18.22 19.55 8.60
CA GLY A 152 -18.45 21.00 8.42
C GLY A 152 -18.24 21.49 6.97
N GLY A 153 -18.09 20.59 5.99
CA GLY A 153 -17.82 20.94 4.60
C GLY A 153 -16.34 20.84 4.20
N LYS A 154 -16.03 21.35 3.02
CA LYS A 154 -14.64 21.39 2.50
C LYS A 154 -13.92 22.62 3.05
N GLN A 155 -12.77 22.44 3.67
CA GLN A 155 -11.88 23.51 4.11
C GLN A 155 -10.53 23.38 3.42
N THR A 156 -10.02 24.50 2.90
CA THR A 156 -8.66 24.53 2.33
C THR A 156 -7.68 24.88 3.44
N VAL A 157 -6.78 23.95 3.74
CA VAL A 157 -5.71 24.14 4.72
C VAL A 157 -4.40 24.29 3.98
N LYS A 158 -3.69 25.39 4.19
CA LYS A 158 -2.34 25.59 3.67
C LYS A 158 -1.37 24.78 4.54
N VAL A 159 -0.76 23.77 3.96
CA VAL A 159 0.24 22.96 4.65
C VAL A 159 1.63 23.39 4.17
N PRO A 160 2.51 23.81 5.09
CA PRO A 160 3.90 24.12 4.73
C PRO A 160 4.55 22.90 4.07
N GLY A 161 5.24 23.15 2.96
CA GLY A 161 6.05 22.11 2.30
C GLY A 161 7.22 21.72 3.19
N GLY A 162 6.99 20.80 4.11
CA GLY A 162 7.99 20.30 5.06
C GLY A 162 7.36 19.61 6.26
N LEU A 163 8.17 18.93 7.01
CA LEU A 163 7.92 17.91 8.04
C LEU A 163 7.02 18.29 9.25
N GLU A 164 6.26 19.34 9.22
CA GLU A 164 5.36 19.66 10.31
C GLU A 164 4.03 18.91 10.14
N ARG A 165 3.90 17.88 10.95
CA ARG A 165 2.64 17.17 11.21
C ARG A 165 1.72 18.12 11.96
N THR A 166 0.90 18.86 11.27
CA THR A 166 -0.17 19.61 11.92
C THR A 166 -1.25 18.61 12.30
N THR A 167 -1.33 18.30 13.59
CA THR A 167 -2.46 17.57 14.16
C THR A 167 -3.65 18.51 14.12
N VAL A 168 -4.59 18.26 13.23
CA VAL A 168 -5.88 18.95 13.23
C VAL A 168 -6.74 18.27 14.29
N HIS A 169 -7.03 18.97 15.37
CA HIS A 169 -7.96 18.57 16.42
C HIS A 169 -9.42 18.71 15.97
#